data_c7dd3d4584207cb859e04c67b0b81d71
#
_entry.id   c7dd3d4584207cb859e04c67b0b81d71
#
_cell.length_a   1.000
_cell.length_b   1.000
_cell.length_c   1.000
_cell.angle_alpha   90.00
_cell.angle_beta   90.00
_cell.angle_gamma   90.00
#
_symmetry.space_group_name_H-M   'P 1'
#
loop_
_entity.id
_entity.type
_entity.pdbx_description
1 polymer ?
#
loop_
_entity_poly.entity_id
_entity_poly.type
_entity_poly.pdbx_seq_one_letter_code
_entity_poly.pdbx_strand_id
1 'polypeptide(L)'
;MAIAPTTAGPTTRPGRRWPMTPEAWRALRAEEQRLEDDVRLLVGEQADRDGTLLRVPARDAARKLAALRDVLAAAEPSDVEGRAIIGRRVAIREEDGQLLTYALVIPGDGDPMNGWVSADSPLGAALLDARAGDEVRFSAPAGPRRVRVVSID
;
A
#
# COMPACT_ATOMS: atom_id res chain seq x y z
N MET A 1 27.51 4.55 15.14
CA MET A 1 27.22 4.17 13.74
C MET A 1 26.00 4.93 13.28
N ALA A 2 26.19 5.87 12.40
CA ALA A 2 25.08 6.60 11.80
C ALA A 2 24.42 5.72 10.75
N ILE A 3 23.20 5.27 10.98
CA ILE A 3 22.36 4.67 9.95
C ILE A 3 21.77 5.85 9.18
N ALA A 4 22.22 6.03 7.95
CA ALA A 4 21.63 7.00 7.06
C ALA A 4 20.12 6.72 6.92
N PRO A 5 19.25 7.74 6.91
CA PRO A 5 17.86 7.54 6.59
C PRO A 5 17.82 7.06 5.14
N THR A 6 17.58 5.78 4.96
CA THR A 6 17.28 5.24 3.65
C THR A 6 15.91 5.79 3.29
N THR A 7 15.89 6.80 2.45
CA THR A 7 14.70 7.16 1.70
C THR A 7 14.45 6.02 0.71
N ALA A 8 13.92 4.93 1.22
CA ALA A 8 13.48 3.85 0.38
C ALA A 8 12.20 4.31 -0.30
N GLY A 9 12.31 4.72 -1.54
CA GLY A 9 11.19 4.65 -2.46
C GLY A 9 10.60 3.23 -2.42
N PRO A 10 9.41 2.99 -2.98
CA PRO A 10 8.75 1.70 -2.92
C PRO A 10 9.64 0.62 -3.52
N THR A 11 10.46 0.02 -2.68
CA THR A 11 11.29 -1.12 -3.06
C THR A 11 10.38 -2.33 -2.98
N THR A 12 9.71 -2.64 -4.07
CA THR A 12 9.09 -3.94 -4.25
C THR A 12 10.23 -4.96 -4.20
N ARG A 13 10.45 -5.53 -3.03
CA ARG A 13 11.41 -6.64 -2.89
C ARG A 13 10.94 -7.76 -3.80
N PRO A 14 11.78 -8.27 -4.71
CA PRO A 14 11.41 -9.36 -5.58
C PRO A 14 10.95 -10.56 -4.73
N GLY A 15 9.75 -11.08 -5.03
CA GLY A 15 9.16 -12.21 -4.33
C GLY A 15 8.19 -11.87 -3.20
N ARG A 16 7.95 -10.59 -2.89
CA ARG A 16 6.93 -10.22 -1.90
C ARG A 16 5.54 -10.31 -2.51
N ARG A 17 4.65 -11.02 -1.84
CA ARG A 17 3.25 -11.15 -2.21
C ARG A 17 2.39 -10.22 -1.35
N TRP A 18 1.31 -9.74 -1.94
CA TRP A 18 0.37 -8.83 -1.28
C TRP A 18 -0.97 -9.53 -1.07
N PRO A 19 -1.18 -10.18 0.08
CA PRO A 19 -2.49 -10.73 0.41
C PRO A 19 -3.49 -9.59 0.56
N MET A 20 -4.63 -9.71 -0.10
CA MET A 20 -5.67 -8.68 -0.09
C MET A 20 -7.06 -9.29 -0.20
N THR A 21 -8.05 -8.53 0.24
CA THR A 21 -9.44 -8.96 0.08
C THR A 21 -9.83 -8.98 -1.39
N PRO A 22 -10.78 -9.85 -1.80
CA PRO A 22 -11.30 -9.85 -3.17
C PRO A 22 -11.88 -8.50 -3.59
N GLU A 23 -12.47 -7.76 -2.66
CA GLU A 23 -13.01 -6.42 -2.88
C GLU A 23 -11.89 -5.42 -3.19
N ALA A 24 -10.81 -5.43 -2.39
CA ALA A 24 -9.64 -4.59 -2.63
C ALA A 24 -9.00 -4.90 -3.99
N TRP A 25 -8.86 -6.17 -4.34
CA TRP A 25 -8.33 -6.59 -5.63
C TRP A 25 -9.19 -6.09 -6.81
N ARG A 26 -10.53 -6.23 -6.71
CA ARG A 26 -11.44 -5.73 -7.74
C ARG A 26 -11.37 -4.21 -7.88
N ALA A 27 -11.28 -3.49 -6.76
CA ALA A 27 -11.13 -2.04 -6.78
C ALA A 27 -9.84 -1.60 -7.47
N LEU A 28 -8.72 -2.29 -7.22
CA LEU A 28 -7.45 -2.01 -7.87
C LEU A 28 -7.47 -2.32 -9.37
N ARG A 29 -8.16 -3.38 -9.77
CA ARG A 29 -8.35 -3.71 -11.20
C ARG A 29 -9.20 -2.64 -11.91
N ALA A 30 -10.24 -2.12 -11.25
CA ALA A 30 -11.03 -1.01 -11.79
C ALA A 30 -10.21 0.27 -11.90
N GLU A 31 -9.34 0.54 -10.95
CA GLU A 31 -8.42 1.70 -10.99
C GLU A 31 -7.37 1.55 -12.09
N GLU A 32 -6.82 0.35 -12.27
CA GLU A 32 -5.93 0.06 -13.41
C GLU A 32 -6.57 0.43 -14.75
N GLN A 33 -7.82 0.00 -14.94
CA GLN A 33 -8.55 0.30 -16.17
C GLN A 33 -8.75 1.81 -16.37
N ARG A 34 -9.10 2.53 -15.33
CA ARG A 34 -9.22 4.01 -15.40
C ARG A 34 -7.90 4.67 -15.77
N LEU A 35 -6.81 4.26 -15.13
CA LEU A 35 -5.49 4.81 -15.43
C LEU A 35 -5.03 4.47 -16.86
N GLU A 36 -5.36 3.29 -17.37
CA GLU A 36 -5.13 2.96 -18.80
C GLU A 36 -5.87 3.89 -19.74
N ASP A 37 -7.14 4.14 -19.47
CA ASP A 37 -7.96 5.02 -20.27
C ASP A 37 -7.45 6.47 -20.20
N ASP A 38 -7.07 6.95 -19.02
CA ASP A 38 -6.48 8.28 -18.82
C ASP A 38 -5.17 8.43 -19.59
N VAL A 39 -4.28 7.44 -19.50
CA VAL A 39 -3.02 7.45 -20.28
C VAL A 39 -3.31 7.49 -21.77
N ARG A 40 -4.24 6.69 -22.24
CA ARG A 40 -4.61 6.64 -23.67
C ARG A 40 -5.15 7.98 -24.18
N LEU A 41 -6.05 8.62 -23.41
CA LEU A 41 -6.60 9.93 -23.73
C LEU A 41 -5.52 11.01 -23.73
N LEU A 42 -4.70 11.07 -22.69
CA LEU A 42 -3.64 12.06 -22.55
C LEU A 42 -2.54 11.92 -23.64
N VAL A 43 -2.25 10.70 -24.06
CA VAL A 43 -1.32 10.44 -25.17
C VAL A 43 -1.97 10.78 -26.51
N GLY A 44 -3.26 10.45 -26.70
CA GLY A 44 -3.99 10.76 -27.94
C GLY A 44 -4.11 12.26 -28.20
N GLU A 45 -4.40 13.06 -27.17
CA GLU A 45 -4.47 14.52 -27.27
C GLU A 45 -3.13 15.18 -27.62
N GLN A 46 -2.03 14.51 -27.37
CA GLN A 46 -0.67 15.02 -27.63
C GLN A 46 -0.13 14.65 -29.01
N ALA A 47 -0.65 13.62 -29.62
CA ALA A 47 -0.23 13.17 -30.95
C ALA A 47 -0.56 14.21 -32.04
N ASP A 48 -1.53 15.10 -31.81
CA ASP A 48 -1.99 16.10 -32.76
C ASP A 48 -1.21 17.45 -32.70
N ARG A 49 -0.32 17.63 -31.74
CA ARG A 49 0.39 18.90 -31.51
C ARG A 49 1.87 18.73 -31.22
N ASP A 50 2.67 18.54 -32.24
CA ASP A 50 4.15 18.56 -32.14
C ASP A 50 4.79 17.50 -31.25
N GLY A 51 5.07 16.33 -31.72
CA GLY A 51 5.98 15.26 -31.37
C GLY A 51 6.98 15.36 -30.22
N THR A 52 6.78 16.28 -29.27
CA THR A 52 7.75 16.60 -28.24
C THR A 52 7.16 16.43 -26.85
N LEU A 53 7.67 15.43 -26.12
CA LEU A 53 7.57 15.27 -24.65
C LEU A 53 6.15 15.15 -24.08
N LEU A 54 5.80 13.95 -23.65
CA LEU A 54 4.61 13.72 -22.81
C LEU A 54 4.53 14.77 -21.70
N ARG A 55 3.41 15.48 -21.62
CA ARG A 55 3.17 16.45 -20.57
C ARG A 55 3.20 15.77 -19.20
N VAL A 56 3.52 16.51 -18.15
CA VAL A 56 3.62 16.02 -16.76
C VAL A 56 2.43 15.15 -16.35
N PRO A 57 1.15 15.50 -16.65
CA PRO A 57 0.01 14.64 -16.28
C PRO A 57 0.04 13.24 -16.91
N ALA A 58 0.44 13.12 -18.18
CA ALA A 58 0.54 11.83 -18.84
C ALA A 58 1.65 10.95 -18.25
N ARG A 59 2.77 11.55 -17.89
CA ARG A 59 3.88 10.85 -17.22
C ARG A 59 3.48 10.39 -15.83
N ASP A 60 2.77 11.20 -15.08
CA ASP A 60 2.31 10.86 -13.74
C ASP A 60 1.27 9.73 -13.78
N ALA A 61 0.32 9.79 -14.70
CA ALA A 61 -0.66 8.72 -14.92
C ALA A 61 0.03 7.40 -15.32
N ALA A 62 1.00 7.45 -16.23
CA ALA A 62 1.76 6.28 -16.67
C ALA A 62 2.60 5.69 -15.52
N ARG A 63 3.20 6.53 -14.68
CA ARG A 63 3.95 6.09 -13.50
C ARG A 63 3.06 5.41 -12.48
N LYS A 64 1.90 5.99 -12.18
CA LYS A 64 0.90 5.40 -11.28
C LYS A 64 0.41 4.06 -11.81
N LEU A 65 0.13 3.97 -13.12
CA LEU A 65 -0.29 2.73 -13.77
C LEU A 65 0.78 1.65 -13.65
N ALA A 66 2.05 1.98 -13.89
CA ALA A 66 3.15 1.04 -13.75
C ALA A 66 3.29 0.54 -12.31
N ALA A 67 3.24 1.43 -11.33
CA ALA A 67 3.30 1.08 -9.91
C ALA A 67 2.13 0.18 -9.49
N LEU A 68 0.92 0.48 -9.96
CA LEU A 68 -0.27 -0.33 -9.68
C LEU A 68 -0.16 -1.72 -10.31
N ARG A 69 0.35 -1.83 -11.52
CA ARG A 69 0.59 -3.13 -12.18
C ARG A 69 1.61 -3.99 -11.44
N ASP A 70 2.65 -3.39 -10.88
CA ASP A 70 3.61 -4.11 -10.04
C ASP A 70 2.94 -4.69 -8.79
N VAL A 71 2.08 -3.92 -8.15
CA VAL A 71 1.29 -4.40 -6.99
C VAL A 71 0.34 -5.52 -7.41
N LEU A 72 -0.39 -5.35 -8.50
CA LEU A 72 -1.34 -6.35 -9.00
C LEU A 72 -0.66 -7.65 -9.43
N ALA A 73 0.54 -7.57 -9.98
CA ALA A 73 1.33 -8.75 -10.34
C ALA A 73 1.71 -9.61 -9.12
N ALA A 74 1.84 -8.99 -7.96
CA ALA A 74 2.15 -9.66 -6.70
C ALA A 74 0.92 -9.84 -5.79
N ALA A 75 -0.27 -9.44 -6.24
CA ALA A 75 -1.50 -9.52 -5.48
C ALA A 75 -1.96 -10.98 -5.33
N GLU A 76 -2.37 -11.30 -4.11
CA GLU A 76 -3.01 -12.59 -3.78
C GLU A 76 -4.40 -12.31 -3.19
N PRO A 77 -5.45 -12.35 -4.00
CA PRO A 77 -6.80 -12.29 -3.48
C PRO A 77 -7.05 -13.44 -2.51
N SER A 78 -7.44 -13.11 -1.30
CA SER A 78 -7.63 -14.07 -0.23
C SER A 78 -8.85 -13.71 0.62
N ASP A 79 -9.70 -14.68 0.87
CA ASP A 79 -10.87 -14.53 1.73
C ASP A 79 -10.64 -15.18 3.10
N VAL A 80 -9.41 -15.20 3.58
CA VAL A 80 -9.09 -15.77 4.89
C VAL A 80 -9.53 -14.80 5.98
N GLU A 81 -10.56 -15.22 6.72
CA GLU A 81 -11.03 -14.44 7.87
C GLU A 81 -9.99 -14.38 8.99
N GLY A 82 -10.02 -13.28 9.74
CA GLY A 82 -9.20 -13.09 10.93
C GLY A 82 -7.73 -12.81 10.68
N ARG A 83 -7.31 -12.57 9.44
CA ARG A 83 -5.96 -12.12 9.11
C ARG A 83 -5.94 -10.64 8.68
N ALA A 84 -4.91 -9.93 9.11
CA ALA A 84 -4.65 -8.58 8.65
C ALA A 84 -4.07 -8.60 7.24
N ILE A 85 -4.90 -8.30 6.26
CA ILE A 85 -4.54 -8.24 4.85
C ILE A 85 -4.97 -6.89 4.26
N ILE A 86 -4.46 -6.54 3.10
CA ILE A 86 -4.84 -5.31 2.41
C ILE A 86 -6.36 -5.30 2.15
N GLY A 87 -7.00 -4.19 2.49
CA GLY A 87 -8.45 -4.00 2.42
C GLY A 87 -9.18 -4.21 3.74
N ARG A 88 -8.48 -4.64 4.80
CA ARG A 88 -9.05 -4.79 6.14
C ARG A 88 -8.60 -3.69 7.09
N ARG A 89 -9.40 -3.45 8.10
CA ARG A 89 -9.05 -2.57 9.22
C ARG A 89 -8.52 -3.40 10.37
N VAL A 90 -7.47 -2.89 11.00
CA VAL A 90 -6.80 -3.52 12.12
C VAL A 90 -6.82 -2.57 13.30
N ALA A 91 -7.46 -2.98 14.39
CA ALA A 91 -7.36 -2.26 15.66
C ALA A 91 -6.16 -2.78 16.44
N ILE A 92 -5.32 -1.86 16.85
CA ILE A 92 -4.10 -2.15 17.63
C ILE A 92 -4.12 -1.42 18.96
N ARG A 93 -3.43 -1.97 19.94
CA ARG A 93 -3.17 -1.32 21.21
C ARG A 93 -1.68 -1.07 21.33
N GLU A 94 -1.31 0.18 21.55
CA GLU A 94 0.06 0.58 21.83
C GLU A 94 0.48 0.24 23.27
N GLU A 95 1.78 0.35 23.56
CA GLU A 95 2.35 0.06 24.89
C GLU A 95 1.79 0.98 25.99
N ASP A 96 1.40 2.20 25.65
CA ASP A 96 0.75 3.16 26.56
C ASP A 96 -0.75 2.89 26.78
N GLY A 97 -1.30 1.86 26.15
CA GLY A 97 -2.71 1.46 26.23
C GLY A 97 -3.62 2.15 25.22
N GLN A 98 -3.10 3.04 24.38
CA GLN A 98 -3.89 3.72 23.37
C GLN A 98 -4.36 2.75 22.29
N LEU A 99 -5.65 2.84 21.94
CA LEU A 99 -6.25 2.09 20.84
C LEU A 99 -6.24 2.92 19.57
N LEU A 100 -5.72 2.34 18.50
CA LEU A 100 -5.69 2.94 17.18
C LEU A 100 -6.23 1.95 16.16
N THR A 101 -6.92 2.45 15.16
CA THR A 101 -7.44 1.61 14.06
C THR A 101 -6.87 2.10 12.74
N TYR A 102 -6.27 1.18 12.00
CA TYR A 102 -5.67 1.45 10.70
C TYR A 102 -6.29 0.56 9.62
N ALA A 103 -6.49 1.13 8.45
CA ALA A 103 -6.77 0.36 7.25
C ALA A 103 -5.45 0.00 6.56
N LEU A 104 -5.25 -1.27 6.25
CA LEU A 104 -4.11 -1.72 5.45
C LEU A 104 -4.37 -1.41 3.98
N VAL A 105 -3.47 -0.67 3.37
CA VAL A 105 -3.54 -0.25 1.98
C VAL A 105 -2.31 -0.71 1.20
N ILE A 106 -2.39 -0.63 -0.12
CA ILE A 106 -1.28 -1.00 -1.01
C ILE A 106 -0.06 -0.09 -0.80
N PRO A 107 1.13 -0.54 -1.20
CA PRO A 107 2.31 0.32 -1.22
C PRO A 107 2.05 1.62 -1.99
N GLY A 108 2.45 2.72 -1.38
CA GLY A 108 2.29 4.06 -1.93
C GLY A 108 1.02 4.82 -1.51
N ASP A 109 0.00 4.15 -0.98
CA ASP A 109 -1.26 4.77 -0.59
C ASP A 109 -1.36 5.05 0.93
N GLY A 110 -0.28 4.84 1.67
CA GLY A 110 -0.26 5.07 3.11
C GLY A 110 -0.45 6.55 3.46
N ASP A 111 -1.37 6.80 4.38
CA ASP A 111 -1.63 8.11 4.98
C ASP A 111 -2.02 7.91 6.45
N PRO A 112 -1.02 7.85 7.37
CA PRO A 112 -1.29 7.59 8.79
C PRO A 112 -2.19 8.63 9.45
N MET A 113 -2.19 9.87 8.95
CA MET A 113 -3.06 10.94 9.45
C MET A 113 -4.54 10.64 9.20
N ASN A 114 -4.85 9.92 8.12
CA ASN A 114 -6.18 9.44 7.77
C ASN A 114 -6.43 7.98 8.19
N GLY A 115 -5.53 7.39 8.96
CA GLY A 115 -5.66 6.02 9.43
C GLY A 115 -5.35 4.95 8.38
N TRP A 116 -4.57 5.29 7.36
CA TRP A 116 -4.15 4.36 6.30
C TRP A 116 -2.68 3.99 6.46
N VAL A 117 -2.41 2.72 6.62
CA VAL A 117 -1.06 2.19 6.77
C VAL A 117 -0.69 1.36 5.54
N SER A 118 0.36 1.78 4.87
CA SER A 118 0.88 1.04 3.71
C SER A 118 1.45 -0.31 4.13
N ALA A 119 1.14 -1.35 3.36
CA ALA A 119 1.61 -2.71 3.62
C ALA A 119 3.14 -2.86 3.56
N ASP A 120 3.84 -1.95 2.90
CA ASP A 120 5.30 -1.92 2.83
C ASP A 120 5.96 -1.02 3.89
N SER A 121 5.17 -0.26 4.67
CA SER A 121 5.68 0.49 5.81
C SER A 121 6.10 -0.45 6.94
N PRO A 122 6.98 0.00 7.87
CA PRO A 122 7.38 -0.84 9.00
C PRO A 122 6.21 -1.41 9.80
N LEU A 123 5.23 -0.59 10.13
CA LEU A 123 4.03 -1.03 10.84
C LEU A 123 3.15 -1.94 9.97
N GLY A 124 2.88 -1.56 8.74
CA GLY A 124 2.06 -2.36 7.82
C GLY A 124 2.67 -3.72 7.53
N ALA A 125 3.98 -3.77 7.33
CA ALA A 125 4.70 -5.02 7.12
C ALA A 125 4.66 -5.94 8.35
N ALA A 126 4.67 -5.38 9.54
CA ALA A 126 4.55 -6.14 10.79
C ALA A 126 3.12 -6.63 11.03
N LEU A 127 2.11 -5.86 10.62
CA LEU A 127 0.69 -6.22 10.75
C LEU A 127 0.23 -7.24 9.72
N LEU A 128 0.87 -7.28 8.55
CA LEU A 128 0.45 -8.14 7.46
C LEU A 128 0.46 -9.62 7.91
N ASP A 129 -0.64 -10.33 7.65
CA ASP A 129 -0.89 -11.70 8.10
C ASP A 129 -1.04 -11.92 9.61
N ALA A 130 -1.01 -10.86 10.43
CA ALA A 130 -1.26 -10.96 11.86
C ALA A 130 -2.73 -11.32 12.16
N ARG A 131 -2.94 -11.86 13.34
CA ARG A 131 -4.27 -12.22 13.86
C ARG A 131 -4.57 -11.45 15.13
N ALA A 132 -5.85 -11.37 15.48
CA ALA A 132 -6.25 -10.81 16.78
C ALA A 132 -5.56 -11.57 17.92
N GLY A 133 -4.98 -10.80 18.86
CA GLY A 133 -4.19 -11.32 19.98
C GLY A 133 -2.69 -11.37 19.71
N ASP A 134 -2.24 -11.25 18.48
CA ASP A 134 -0.81 -11.24 18.14
C ASP A 134 -0.14 -9.95 18.64
N GLU A 135 1.08 -10.10 19.10
CA GLU A 135 1.97 -8.97 19.38
C GLU A 135 2.97 -8.85 18.23
N VAL A 136 3.01 -7.68 17.61
CA VAL A 136 3.93 -7.41 16.52
C VAL A 136 4.93 -6.32 16.88
N ARG A 137 6.12 -6.42 16.32
CA ARG A 137 7.21 -5.47 16.53
C ARG A 137 7.57 -4.81 15.21
N PHE A 138 7.86 -3.53 15.28
CA PHE A 138 8.29 -2.75 14.11
C PHE A 138 9.26 -1.66 14.52
N SER A 139 10.05 -1.18 13.58
CA SER A 139 10.98 -0.08 13.78
C SER A 139 10.28 1.24 13.47
N ALA A 140 10.17 2.11 14.45
CA ALA A 140 9.71 3.49 14.31
C ALA A 140 10.90 4.46 14.33
N PRO A 141 10.74 5.72 13.87
CA PRO A 141 11.82 6.71 13.94
C PRO A 141 12.37 6.94 15.35
N ALA A 142 11.52 6.80 16.36
CA ALA A 142 11.90 6.94 17.77
C ALA A 142 12.49 5.66 18.40
N GLY A 143 12.61 4.56 17.65
CA GLY A 143 13.11 3.27 18.09
C GLY A 143 12.13 2.11 17.87
N PRO A 144 12.49 0.89 18.28
CA PRO A 144 11.61 -0.27 18.15
C PRO A 144 10.35 -0.10 19.00
N ARG A 145 9.21 -0.45 18.44
CA ARG A 145 7.89 -0.40 19.11
C ARG A 145 7.19 -1.74 19.01
N ARG A 146 6.32 -1.99 19.98
CA ARG A 146 5.44 -3.17 20.01
C ARG A 146 4.00 -2.70 20.06
N VAL A 147 3.15 -3.41 19.35
CA VAL A 147 1.71 -3.22 19.40
C VAL A 147 1.03 -4.58 19.45
N ARG A 148 -0.14 -4.62 20.07
CA ARG A 148 -0.98 -5.82 20.10
C ARG A 148 -2.15 -5.65 19.16
N VAL A 149 -2.38 -6.62 18.31
CA VAL A 149 -3.57 -6.67 17.46
C VAL A 149 -4.77 -7.04 18.32
N VAL A 150 -5.77 -6.16 18.33
CA VAL A 150 -6.98 -6.34 19.16
C VAL A 150 -8.09 -6.98 18.34
N SER A 151 -8.34 -6.45 17.16
CA SER A 151 -9.37 -6.97 16.25
C SER A 151 -9.02 -6.69 14.79
N ILE A 152 -9.62 -7.45 13.92
CA ILE A 152 -9.48 -7.32 12.46
C ILE A 152 -10.88 -7.39 11.86
N ASP A 153 -11.24 -6.35 11.09
CA ASP A 153 -12.52 -6.26 10.36
C ASP A 153 -12.33 -6.53 8.88
#